data_5187c53b48f2f5948edae21a27daf6ca
#
_entry.id   5187c53b48f2f5948edae21a27daf6ca
#
_cell.length_a   1.000
_cell.length_b   1.000
_cell.length_c   1.000
_cell.angle_alpha   90.00
_cell.angle_beta   90.00
_cell.angle_gamma   90.00
#
_symmetry.space_group_name_H-M   'P 1'
#
loop_
_entity.id
_entity.type
_entity.pdbx_description
1 polymer ?
#
loop_
_entity_poly.entity_id
_entity_poly.type
_entity_poly.pdbx_seq_one_letter_code
_entity_poly.pdbx_strand_id
1 'polypeptide(L)'
;MKVEQQKDSKQKKIVQIEDLSVSFDGMEVVKHVNIEVNSGEIVGIVGESGSGKSITSLTLMGLLSKQAQVTSGKIIVDGEVLREADRPFDERLYRRFQGSRMSMIFQEPMTSLNPTKKAGVQVDEIVRLHTDLEKEKRYEKVLETFQAVGLKDAKKVYDSYPHQLSGGMRQRVMIAMAVILHPDLIIADEPTTALDVTIQTQIVELLKDINKSEQNAMLFITHDLNLARRICHKVVVMKDGVVVEADETEKIFMHPKEAYTRNLIEAVPSRLKPRVSVKKAVSYTHLRAHETELHL
;
A
#
# COMPACT_ATOMS: atom_id res chain seq x y z
N MET A 1 34.39 8.16 -33.53
CA MET A 1 34.04 8.47 -32.13
C MET A 1 32.67 9.15 -32.12
N LYS A 2 31.62 8.39 -31.87
CA LYS A 2 30.29 8.94 -31.61
C LYS A 2 30.13 9.00 -30.08
N VAL A 3 30.07 10.22 -29.56
CA VAL A 3 29.79 10.48 -28.17
C VAL A 3 28.31 10.18 -27.99
N GLU A 4 27.98 9.11 -27.28
CA GLU A 4 26.63 8.86 -26.77
C GLU A 4 26.30 9.95 -25.76
N GLN A 5 25.44 10.86 -26.19
CA GLN A 5 24.75 11.77 -25.26
C GLN A 5 23.78 10.93 -24.43
N GLN A 6 24.19 10.55 -23.22
CA GLN A 6 23.25 10.17 -22.16
C GLN A 6 22.33 11.37 -21.92
N LYS A 7 21.10 11.28 -22.46
CA LYS A 7 20.00 12.13 -22.03
C LYS A 7 19.67 11.74 -20.59
N ASP A 8 20.09 12.56 -19.65
CA ASP A 8 19.49 12.65 -18.31
C ASP A 8 18.03 13.08 -18.49
N SER A 9 17.16 12.16 -18.81
CA SER A 9 15.71 12.37 -18.73
C SER A 9 15.36 12.37 -17.24
N LYS A 10 15.32 13.54 -16.60
CA LYS A 10 14.73 13.66 -15.27
C LYS A 10 13.35 13.00 -15.31
N GLN A 11 13.21 11.85 -14.65
CA GLN A 11 11.93 11.19 -14.51
C GLN A 11 10.93 12.18 -13.90
N LYS A 12 9.70 12.20 -14.44
CA LYS A 12 8.64 13.11 -13.98
C LYS A 12 8.26 12.74 -12.55
N LYS A 13 8.37 13.69 -11.61
CA LYS A 13 7.89 13.51 -10.24
C LYS A 13 6.37 13.53 -10.23
N ILE A 14 5.75 12.47 -9.75
CA ILE A 14 4.30 12.36 -9.61
C ILE A 14 3.87 12.75 -8.19
N VAL A 15 4.62 12.32 -7.15
CA VAL A 15 4.33 12.66 -5.76
C VAL A 15 5.55 13.32 -5.13
N GLN A 16 5.30 14.42 -4.41
CA GLN A 16 6.26 15.05 -3.51
C GLN A 16 5.55 15.36 -2.19
N ILE A 17 6.00 14.72 -1.14
CA ILE A 17 5.64 15.02 0.24
C ILE A 17 6.85 15.74 0.84
N GLU A 18 6.67 16.99 1.26
CA GLU A 18 7.74 17.84 1.78
C GLU A 18 7.40 18.27 3.20
N ASP A 19 8.26 17.89 4.15
CA ASP A 19 8.22 18.27 5.57
C ASP A 19 6.86 18.01 6.26
N LEU A 20 6.19 16.92 5.88
CA LEU A 20 4.83 16.62 6.34
C LEU A 20 4.83 16.23 7.80
N SER A 21 4.06 16.97 8.61
CA SER A 21 3.68 16.57 9.97
C SER A 21 2.17 16.50 10.13
N VAL A 22 1.72 15.47 10.86
CA VAL A 22 0.29 15.23 11.14
C VAL A 22 0.12 14.96 12.62
N SER A 23 -0.86 15.63 13.25
CA SER A 23 -1.22 15.41 14.65
C SER A 23 -2.67 14.95 14.79
N PHE A 24 -2.92 14.19 15.87
CA PHE A 24 -4.24 13.84 16.39
C PHE A 24 -4.34 14.35 17.82
N ASP A 25 -5.35 15.18 18.11
CA ASP A 25 -5.58 15.76 19.44
C ASP A 25 -4.31 16.39 20.04
N GLY A 26 -3.50 17.05 19.21
CA GLY A 26 -2.25 17.69 19.59
C GLY A 26 -1.02 16.79 19.71
N MET A 27 -1.17 15.47 19.49
CA MET A 27 -0.03 14.54 19.48
C MET A 27 0.43 14.28 18.03
N GLU A 28 1.69 14.60 17.73
CA GLU A 28 2.26 14.31 16.41
C GLU A 28 2.47 12.81 16.20
N VAL A 29 1.84 12.29 15.14
CA VAL A 29 1.92 10.87 14.72
C VAL A 29 2.73 10.69 13.43
N VAL A 30 2.89 11.75 12.65
CA VAL A 30 3.80 11.86 11.50
C VAL A 30 4.59 13.12 11.68
N LYS A 31 5.93 13.06 11.50
CA LYS A 31 6.85 14.14 11.86
C LYS A 31 7.86 14.36 10.75
N HIS A 32 7.80 15.53 10.10
CA HIS A 32 8.78 15.99 9.12
C HIS A 32 9.10 14.98 8.01
N VAL A 33 8.07 14.26 7.51
CA VAL A 33 8.22 13.21 6.50
C VAL A 33 8.43 13.81 5.12
N ASN A 34 9.46 13.30 4.43
CA ASN A 34 9.80 13.65 3.06
C ASN A 34 9.79 12.39 2.19
N ILE A 35 8.98 12.36 1.13
CA ILE A 35 8.85 11.23 0.20
C ILE A 35 8.66 11.76 -1.22
N GLU A 36 9.40 11.21 -2.18
CA GLU A 36 9.24 11.48 -3.60
C GLU A 36 8.98 10.17 -4.35
N VAL A 37 8.04 10.20 -5.29
CA VAL A 37 7.74 9.08 -6.19
C VAL A 37 7.70 9.58 -7.62
N ASN A 38 8.49 8.97 -8.49
CA ASN A 38 8.53 9.30 -9.91
C ASN A 38 7.57 8.43 -10.73
N SER A 39 7.26 8.85 -11.96
CA SER A 39 6.53 8.02 -12.92
C SER A 39 7.24 6.68 -13.16
N GLY A 40 6.50 5.57 -13.15
CA GLY A 40 7.03 4.21 -13.27
C GLY A 40 7.79 3.70 -12.05
N GLU A 41 7.92 4.50 -10.98
CA GLU A 41 8.62 4.11 -9.76
C GLU A 41 7.67 3.51 -8.72
N ILE A 42 8.11 2.45 -8.04
CA ILE A 42 7.45 1.88 -6.87
C ILE A 42 8.31 2.22 -5.66
N VAL A 43 7.78 3.05 -4.75
CA VAL A 43 8.40 3.39 -3.46
C VAL A 43 7.70 2.65 -2.34
N GLY A 44 8.45 1.85 -1.59
CA GLY A 44 7.95 1.12 -0.43
C GLY A 44 8.01 1.98 0.84
N ILE A 45 6.94 2.04 1.61
CA ILE A 45 6.98 2.53 2.99
C ILE A 45 6.89 1.34 3.93
N VAL A 46 7.93 1.10 4.72
CA VAL A 46 8.03 -0.05 5.63
C VAL A 46 8.25 0.40 7.08
N GLY A 47 7.87 -0.44 8.02
CA GLY A 47 8.02 -0.18 9.46
C GLY A 47 6.98 -0.96 10.27
N GLU A 48 7.10 -0.95 11.59
CA GLU A 48 6.15 -1.60 12.49
C GLU A 48 4.74 -0.99 12.45
N SER A 49 3.76 -1.71 13.01
CA SER A 49 2.42 -1.14 13.18
C SER A 49 2.48 0.12 14.05
N GLY A 50 1.73 1.16 13.69
CA GLY A 50 1.75 2.44 14.40
C GLY A 50 2.91 3.39 14.01
N SER A 51 3.79 3.03 13.07
CA SER A 51 4.92 3.91 12.67
C SER A 51 4.51 5.12 11.79
N GLY A 52 3.22 5.32 11.49
CA GLY A 52 2.74 6.48 10.72
C GLY A 52 2.47 6.21 9.23
N LYS A 53 2.74 5.01 8.70
CA LYS A 53 2.62 4.67 7.27
C LYS A 53 1.23 4.95 6.69
N SER A 54 0.18 4.34 7.28
CA SER A 54 -1.20 4.51 6.79
C SER A 54 -1.71 5.94 7.01
N ILE A 55 -1.25 6.64 8.05
CA ILE A 55 -1.59 8.06 8.22
C ILE A 55 -0.98 8.89 7.09
N THR A 56 0.25 8.63 6.70
CA THR A 56 0.91 9.30 5.57
C THR A 56 0.14 9.08 4.27
N SER A 57 -0.28 7.83 3.99
CA SER A 57 -1.05 7.51 2.78
C SER A 57 -2.45 8.12 2.78
N LEU A 58 -3.15 8.08 3.92
CA LEU A 58 -4.47 8.70 4.07
C LEU A 58 -4.39 10.23 3.94
N THR A 59 -3.29 10.85 4.43
CA THR A 59 -3.06 12.28 4.24
C THR A 59 -2.88 12.61 2.76
N LEU A 60 -2.07 11.83 2.04
CA LEU A 60 -1.86 11.97 0.60
C LEU A 60 -3.18 11.83 -0.17
N MET A 61 -4.04 10.91 0.22
CA MET A 61 -5.37 10.71 -0.39
C MET A 61 -6.41 11.76 0.04
N GLY A 62 -6.13 12.60 1.05
CA GLY A 62 -7.13 13.53 1.60
C GLY A 62 -8.24 12.83 2.39
N LEU A 63 -7.95 11.66 2.97
CA LEU A 63 -8.91 10.81 3.68
C LEU A 63 -8.67 10.80 5.20
N LEU A 64 -7.97 11.80 5.73
CA LEU A 64 -7.80 11.93 7.17
C LEU A 64 -9.13 12.13 7.90
N SER A 65 -9.23 11.58 9.10
CA SER A 65 -10.35 11.89 10.00
C SER A 65 -10.37 13.37 10.37
N LYS A 66 -11.53 13.88 10.79
CA LYS A 66 -11.69 15.29 11.21
C LYS A 66 -10.87 15.66 12.45
N GLN A 67 -10.43 14.68 13.23
CA GLN A 67 -9.59 14.86 14.41
C GLN A 67 -8.10 15.03 14.05
N ALA A 68 -7.71 14.66 12.84
CA ALA A 68 -6.34 14.78 12.36
C ALA A 68 -6.10 16.13 11.70
N GLN A 69 -4.95 16.73 11.99
CA GLN A 69 -4.52 18.02 11.44
C GLN A 69 -3.14 17.90 10.81
N VAL A 70 -2.99 18.45 9.61
CA VAL A 70 -1.66 18.66 9.01
C VAL A 70 -1.07 19.92 9.65
N THR A 71 0.00 19.76 10.41
CA THR A 71 0.63 20.83 11.23
C THR A 71 1.83 21.45 10.53
N SER A 72 2.49 20.76 9.61
CA SER A 72 3.52 21.33 8.73
C SER A 72 3.57 20.65 7.37
N GLY A 73 4.26 21.28 6.44
CA GLY A 73 4.61 20.73 5.14
C GLY A 73 3.52 20.83 4.08
N LYS A 74 3.80 20.20 2.95
CA LYS A 74 2.90 20.19 1.79
C LYS A 74 2.96 18.87 1.01
N ILE A 75 1.90 18.62 0.27
CA ILE A 75 1.74 17.49 -0.64
C ILE A 75 1.48 18.01 -2.04
N ILE A 76 2.30 17.60 -2.98
CA ILE A 76 2.24 17.95 -4.39
C ILE A 76 2.01 16.67 -5.18
N VAL A 77 1.02 16.66 -6.06
CA VAL A 77 0.75 15.56 -6.97
C VAL A 77 0.71 16.09 -8.40
N ASP A 78 1.55 15.53 -9.25
CA ASP A 78 1.72 15.95 -10.65
C ASP A 78 1.89 17.47 -10.82
N GLY A 79 2.69 18.08 -9.92
CA GLY A 79 2.98 19.51 -9.91
C GLY A 79 1.91 20.41 -9.29
N GLU A 80 0.76 19.89 -8.88
CA GLU A 80 -0.33 20.64 -8.22
C GLU A 80 -0.27 20.42 -6.70
N VAL A 81 -0.27 21.51 -5.91
CA VAL A 81 -0.27 21.46 -4.43
C VAL A 81 -1.65 21.09 -3.95
N LEU A 82 -1.83 19.84 -3.50
CA LEU A 82 -3.11 19.36 -2.99
C LEU A 82 -3.34 19.71 -1.52
N ARG A 83 -2.27 19.74 -0.74
CA ARG A 83 -2.31 20.03 0.70
C ARG A 83 -1.13 20.89 1.10
N GLU A 84 -1.38 21.85 1.98
CA GLU A 84 -0.39 22.67 2.65
C GLU A 84 -0.89 22.99 4.06
N ALA A 85 0.00 23.00 5.06
CA ALA A 85 -0.40 23.13 6.46
C ALA A 85 -1.18 24.42 6.74
N ASP A 86 -0.74 25.53 6.14
CA ASP A 86 -1.33 26.86 6.38
C ASP A 86 -2.60 27.14 5.55
N ARG A 87 -3.04 26.15 4.76
CA ARG A 87 -4.23 26.27 3.92
C ARG A 87 -5.38 25.40 4.38
N PRO A 88 -6.64 25.88 4.28
CA PRO A 88 -7.79 25.04 4.52
C PRO A 88 -7.80 23.82 3.60
N PHE A 89 -8.36 22.71 4.07
CA PHE A 89 -8.54 21.52 3.23
C PHE A 89 -9.51 21.82 2.08
N ASP A 90 -9.05 21.65 0.84
CA ASP A 90 -9.87 21.82 -0.37
C ASP A 90 -10.38 20.46 -0.88
N GLU A 91 -11.58 20.10 -0.44
CA GLU A 91 -12.25 18.86 -0.85
C GLU A 91 -12.51 18.83 -2.37
N ARG A 92 -12.80 19.97 -3.01
CA ARG A 92 -13.10 20.02 -4.45
C ARG A 92 -11.85 19.72 -5.27
N LEU A 93 -10.70 20.22 -4.81
CA LEU A 93 -9.42 19.93 -5.43
C LEU A 93 -9.10 18.43 -5.33
N TYR A 94 -9.21 17.84 -4.14
CA TYR A 94 -8.98 16.41 -3.96
C TYR A 94 -9.91 15.53 -4.82
N ARG A 95 -11.20 15.87 -4.93
CA ARG A 95 -12.17 15.14 -5.78
C ARG A 95 -11.79 15.09 -7.25
N ARG A 96 -11.03 16.06 -7.76
CA ARG A 96 -10.53 16.06 -9.14
C ARG A 96 -9.43 15.03 -9.38
N PHE A 97 -8.74 14.63 -8.32
CA PHE A 97 -7.65 13.66 -8.37
C PHE A 97 -8.11 12.26 -7.98
N GLN A 98 -8.92 12.16 -6.92
CA GLN A 98 -9.40 10.88 -6.39
C GLN A 98 -10.19 10.09 -7.43
N GLY A 99 -9.86 8.80 -7.55
CA GLY A 99 -10.51 7.86 -8.46
C GLY A 99 -10.05 7.96 -9.91
N SER A 100 -9.63 9.13 -10.41
CA SER A 100 -9.17 9.31 -11.80
C SER A 100 -7.66 9.38 -11.94
N ARG A 101 -7.00 10.26 -11.18
CA ARG A 101 -5.54 10.47 -11.24
C ARG A 101 -4.78 9.82 -10.08
N MET A 102 -5.44 9.69 -8.94
CA MET A 102 -4.94 8.94 -7.77
C MET A 102 -5.97 7.91 -7.35
N SER A 103 -5.52 6.72 -7.05
CA SER A 103 -6.35 5.64 -6.52
C SER A 103 -5.69 4.97 -5.32
N MET A 104 -6.49 4.27 -4.52
CA MET A 104 -6.01 3.56 -3.34
C MET A 104 -6.56 2.14 -3.28
N ILE A 105 -5.68 1.19 -3.00
CA ILE A 105 -6.00 -0.19 -2.63
C ILE A 105 -5.91 -0.25 -1.12
N PHE A 106 -7.04 -0.46 -0.45
CA PHE A 106 -7.14 -0.47 1.01
C PHE A 106 -6.71 -1.82 1.60
N GLN A 107 -6.33 -1.81 2.87
CA GLN A 107 -5.78 -2.95 3.60
C GLN A 107 -6.73 -4.16 3.66
N GLU A 108 -8.05 -3.96 3.81
CA GLU A 108 -9.01 -5.03 4.02
C GLU A 108 -10.07 -5.11 2.92
N PRO A 109 -10.04 -6.15 2.04
CA PRO A 109 -11.05 -6.31 1.00
C PRO A 109 -12.45 -6.61 1.54
N MET A 110 -12.53 -7.13 2.78
CA MET A 110 -13.82 -7.49 3.40
C MET A 110 -14.65 -6.27 3.80
N THR A 111 -13.99 -5.19 4.22
CA THR A 111 -14.62 -3.95 4.66
C THR A 111 -14.73 -2.91 3.55
N SER A 112 -13.87 -3.02 2.52
CA SER A 112 -13.80 -2.05 1.42
C SER A 112 -14.86 -2.30 0.34
N LEU A 113 -15.26 -3.56 0.12
CA LEU A 113 -16.34 -3.87 -0.83
C LEU A 113 -17.69 -3.86 -0.13
N ASN A 114 -18.68 -3.17 -0.73
CA ASN A 114 -20.04 -3.18 -0.22
C ASN A 114 -20.67 -4.58 -0.40
N PRO A 115 -21.01 -5.31 0.70
CA PRO A 115 -21.49 -6.68 0.62
C PRO A 115 -22.87 -6.81 -0.05
N THR A 116 -23.63 -5.71 -0.16
CA THR A 116 -24.98 -5.70 -0.73
C THR A 116 -25.02 -5.36 -2.22
N LYS A 117 -23.86 -4.98 -2.81
CA LYS A 117 -23.72 -4.67 -4.24
C LYS A 117 -22.89 -5.74 -4.94
N LYS A 118 -23.24 -6.09 -6.18
CA LYS A 118 -22.43 -6.98 -7.03
C LYS A 118 -21.05 -6.35 -7.30
N ALA A 119 -20.03 -7.17 -7.43
CA ALA A 119 -18.65 -6.71 -7.64
C ALA A 119 -18.49 -5.86 -8.90
N GLY A 120 -19.06 -6.28 -10.03
CA GLY A 120 -18.99 -5.51 -11.27
C GLY A 120 -19.68 -4.16 -11.19
N VAL A 121 -20.79 -4.06 -10.45
CA VAL A 121 -21.51 -2.78 -10.27
C VAL A 121 -20.65 -1.77 -9.49
N GLN A 122 -19.85 -2.23 -8.53
CA GLN A 122 -18.96 -1.34 -7.77
C GLN A 122 -17.82 -0.80 -8.62
N VAL A 123 -17.29 -1.61 -9.52
CA VAL A 123 -16.26 -1.18 -10.48
C VAL A 123 -16.86 -0.26 -11.57
N ASP A 124 -18.06 -0.58 -12.09
CA ASP A 124 -18.82 0.28 -13.05
C ASP A 124 -19.10 1.66 -12.45
N GLU A 125 -19.38 1.73 -11.13
CA GLU A 125 -19.67 3.00 -10.46
C GLU A 125 -18.50 3.98 -10.56
N ILE A 126 -17.26 3.51 -10.48
CA ILE A 126 -16.07 4.36 -10.66
C ILE A 126 -16.01 4.93 -12.06
N VAL A 127 -16.21 4.09 -13.08
CA VAL A 127 -16.22 4.55 -14.49
C VAL A 127 -17.35 5.55 -14.72
N ARG A 128 -18.54 5.27 -14.18
CA ARG A 128 -19.70 6.14 -14.29
C ARG A 128 -19.51 7.53 -13.67
N LEU A 129 -18.78 7.60 -12.55
CA LEU A 129 -18.54 8.87 -11.83
C LEU A 129 -17.49 9.74 -12.51
N HIS A 130 -16.59 9.17 -13.29
CA HIS A 130 -15.42 9.87 -13.83
C HIS A 130 -15.39 9.92 -15.37
N THR A 131 -16.38 9.32 -16.07
CA THR A 131 -16.43 9.32 -17.54
C THR A 131 -17.87 9.47 -18.04
N ASP A 132 -18.02 9.91 -19.29
CA ASP A 132 -19.30 9.98 -19.98
C ASP A 132 -19.61 8.75 -20.83
N LEU A 133 -18.97 7.60 -20.51
CA LEU A 133 -19.17 6.36 -21.25
C LEU A 133 -20.60 5.82 -21.07
N GLU A 134 -21.20 5.35 -22.16
CA GLU A 134 -22.47 4.64 -22.14
C GLU A 134 -22.36 3.32 -21.37
N LYS A 135 -23.50 2.82 -20.87
CA LYS A 135 -23.57 1.64 -19.99
C LYS A 135 -22.91 0.41 -20.60
N GLU A 136 -23.12 0.17 -21.89
CA GLU A 136 -22.59 -0.99 -22.61
C GLU A 136 -21.04 -0.93 -22.65
N LYS A 137 -20.48 0.23 -22.96
CA LYS A 137 -19.01 0.44 -23.00
C LYS A 137 -18.39 0.36 -21.61
N ARG A 138 -19.10 0.86 -20.57
CA ARG A 138 -18.63 0.70 -19.19
C ARG A 138 -18.59 -0.77 -18.78
N TYR A 139 -19.64 -1.52 -19.12
CA TYR A 139 -19.69 -2.96 -18.84
C TYR A 139 -18.53 -3.71 -19.51
N GLU A 140 -18.26 -3.44 -20.80
CA GLU A 140 -17.14 -4.03 -21.54
C GLU A 140 -15.80 -3.68 -20.85
N LYS A 141 -15.57 -2.40 -20.52
CA LYS A 141 -14.36 -1.95 -19.82
C LYS A 141 -14.17 -2.65 -18.47
N VAL A 142 -15.23 -2.87 -17.71
CA VAL A 142 -15.15 -3.63 -16.45
C VAL A 142 -14.74 -5.08 -16.70
N LEU A 143 -15.31 -5.74 -17.71
CA LEU A 143 -14.95 -7.13 -18.03
C LEU A 143 -13.50 -7.25 -18.50
N GLU A 144 -13.02 -6.33 -19.34
CA GLU A 144 -11.63 -6.26 -19.78
C GLU A 144 -10.69 -6.06 -18.59
N THR A 145 -11.02 -5.13 -17.68
CA THR A 145 -10.23 -4.89 -16.47
C THR A 145 -10.21 -6.12 -15.56
N PHE A 146 -11.34 -6.81 -15.38
CA PHE A 146 -11.36 -8.07 -14.62
C PHE A 146 -10.45 -9.13 -15.21
N GLN A 147 -10.43 -9.27 -16.55
CA GLN A 147 -9.52 -10.17 -17.23
C GLN A 147 -8.06 -9.77 -17.02
N ALA A 148 -7.75 -8.48 -17.16
CA ALA A 148 -6.39 -7.92 -16.97
C ALA A 148 -5.85 -8.17 -15.55
N VAL A 149 -6.71 -8.08 -14.52
CA VAL A 149 -6.31 -8.43 -13.14
C VAL A 149 -6.36 -9.93 -12.83
N GLY A 150 -6.60 -10.79 -13.86
CA GLY A 150 -6.55 -12.24 -13.74
C GLY A 150 -7.82 -12.91 -13.18
N LEU A 151 -8.97 -12.27 -13.29
CA LEU A 151 -10.28 -12.86 -12.99
C LEU A 151 -10.82 -13.58 -14.25
N LYS A 152 -10.57 -14.90 -14.34
CA LYS A 152 -10.80 -15.70 -15.57
C LYS A 152 -12.25 -15.69 -16.06
N ASP A 153 -13.23 -15.72 -15.15
CA ASP A 153 -14.66 -15.68 -15.49
C ASP A 153 -15.24 -14.30 -15.15
N ALA A 154 -14.82 -13.30 -15.93
CA ALA A 154 -15.16 -11.90 -15.69
C ALA A 154 -16.68 -11.64 -15.58
N LYS A 155 -17.50 -12.30 -16.42
CA LYS A 155 -18.96 -12.15 -16.39
C LYS A 155 -19.56 -12.69 -15.10
N LYS A 156 -19.13 -13.86 -14.65
CA LYS A 156 -19.58 -14.44 -13.39
C LYS A 156 -19.14 -13.58 -12.21
N VAL A 157 -17.91 -13.08 -12.20
CA VAL A 157 -17.43 -12.18 -11.16
C VAL A 157 -18.21 -10.87 -11.15
N TYR A 158 -18.52 -10.31 -12.31
CA TYR A 158 -19.34 -9.10 -12.43
C TYR A 158 -20.69 -9.26 -11.70
N ASP A 159 -21.33 -10.42 -11.87
CA ASP A 159 -22.64 -10.73 -11.30
C ASP A 159 -22.59 -11.28 -9.87
N SER A 160 -21.40 -11.55 -9.32
CA SER A 160 -21.22 -12.10 -7.99
C SER A 160 -21.22 -10.99 -6.92
N TYR A 161 -21.72 -11.33 -5.73
CA TYR A 161 -21.56 -10.51 -4.53
C TYR A 161 -20.20 -10.79 -3.86
N PRO A 162 -19.65 -9.87 -3.08
CA PRO A 162 -18.35 -10.05 -2.42
C PRO A 162 -18.25 -11.34 -1.59
N HIS A 163 -19.31 -11.74 -0.88
CA HIS A 163 -19.33 -12.97 -0.08
C HIS A 163 -19.25 -14.27 -0.91
N GLN A 164 -19.53 -14.21 -2.20
CA GLN A 164 -19.45 -15.34 -3.14
C GLN A 164 -18.04 -15.49 -3.75
N LEU A 165 -17.14 -14.53 -3.50
CA LEU A 165 -15.79 -14.50 -4.04
C LEU A 165 -14.76 -14.95 -2.98
N SER A 166 -13.71 -15.65 -3.42
CA SER A 166 -12.57 -15.95 -2.53
C SER A 166 -11.82 -14.67 -2.11
N GLY A 167 -10.99 -14.74 -1.07
CA GLY A 167 -10.17 -13.60 -0.62
C GLY A 167 -9.32 -13.01 -1.74
N GLY A 168 -8.62 -13.85 -2.49
CA GLY A 168 -7.81 -13.41 -3.64
C GLY A 168 -8.65 -12.82 -4.78
N MET A 169 -9.87 -13.32 -5.03
CA MET A 169 -10.77 -12.72 -6.03
C MET A 169 -11.27 -11.34 -5.58
N ARG A 170 -11.65 -11.17 -4.30
CA ARG A 170 -12.03 -9.86 -3.75
C ARG A 170 -10.88 -8.86 -3.85
N GLN A 171 -9.65 -9.29 -3.55
CA GLN A 171 -8.47 -8.45 -3.69
C GLN A 171 -8.27 -8.00 -5.14
N ARG A 172 -8.42 -8.91 -6.11
CA ARG A 172 -8.35 -8.56 -7.54
C ARG A 172 -9.46 -7.63 -7.99
N VAL A 173 -10.67 -7.73 -7.43
CA VAL A 173 -11.75 -6.76 -7.67
C VAL A 173 -11.36 -5.38 -7.12
N MET A 174 -10.77 -5.28 -5.93
CA MET A 174 -10.29 -4.00 -5.40
C MET A 174 -9.16 -3.41 -6.25
N ILE A 175 -8.25 -4.23 -6.73
CA ILE A 175 -7.20 -3.79 -7.66
C ILE A 175 -7.85 -3.30 -8.96
N ALA A 176 -8.83 -4.02 -9.52
CA ALA A 176 -9.57 -3.56 -10.69
C ALA A 176 -10.24 -2.19 -10.48
N MET A 177 -10.86 -1.97 -9.31
CA MET A 177 -11.40 -0.65 -8.93
C MET A 177 -10.32 0.43 -8.96
N ALA A 178 -9.13 0.14 -8.47
CA ALA A 178 -8.05 1.11 -8.39
C ALA A 178 -7.43 1.43 -9.76
N VAL A 179 -7.41 0.49 -10.72
CA VAL A 179 -6.66 0.64 -11.98
C VAL A 179 -7.53 0.94 -13.20
N ILE A 180 -8.86 0.78 -13.11
CA ILE A 180 -9.76 0.85 -14.28
C ILE A 180 -9.72 2.18 -15.04
N LEU A 181 -9.32 3.26 -14.38
CA LEU A 181 -9.17 4.59 -14.97
C LEU A 181 -7.72 4.98 -15.28
N HIS A 182 -6.78 4.02 -15.19
CA HIS A 182 -5.35 4.23 -15.45
C HIS A 182 -4.75 5.43 -14.69
N PRO A 183 -4.79 5.43 -13.34
CA PRO A 183 -4.35 6.56 -12.54
C PRO A 183 -2.85 6.80 -12.66
N ASP A 184 -2.42 8.07 -12.51
CA ASP A 184 -1.01 8.46 -12.46
C ASP A 184 -0.32 7.93 -11.18
N LEU A 185 -1.11 7.80 -10.08
CA LEU A 185 -0.64 7.31 -8.77
C LEU A 185 -1.54 6.21 -8.23
N ILE A 186 -0.94 5.11 -7.81
CA ILE A 186 -1.59 4.06 -7.03
C ILE A 186 -0.97 4.00 -5.63
N ILE A 187 -1.80 4.08 -4.59
CA ILE A 187 -1.40 3.85 -3.21
C ILE A 187 -1.91 2.47 -2.81
N ALA A 188 -1.00 1.55 -2.54
CA ALA A 188 -1.32 0.18 -2.11
C ALA A 188 -1.00 0.06 -0.61
N ASP A 189 -2.02 0.20 0.25
CA ASP A 189 -1.88 0.11 1.70
C ASP A 189 -2.12 -1.33 2.16
N GLU A 190 -1.04 -2.02 2.47
CA GLU A 190 -1.00 -3.44 2.87
C GLU A 190 -1.84 -4.36 1.97
N PRO A 191 -1.65 -4.34 0.64
CA PRO A 191 -2.56 -4.96 -0.33
C PRO A 191 -2.59 -6.48 -0.28
N THR A 192 -1.80 -7.11 0.58
CA THR A 192 -1.67 -8.55 0.71
C THR A 192 -2.01 -9.08 2.10
N THR A 193 -2.43 -8.21 3.01
CA THR A 193 -2.82 -8.59 4.37
C THR A 193 -3.99 -9.59 4.35
N ALA A 194 -3.96 -10.58 5.23
CA ALA A 194 -4.94 -11.67 5.35
C ALA A 194 -5.06 -12.61 4.12
N LEU A 195 -4.07 -12.63 3.23
CA LEU A 195 -3.98 -13.57 2.12
C LEU A 195 -2.91 -14.64 2.41
N ASP A 196 -3.11 -15.83 1.84
CA ASP A 196 -2.07 -16.88 1.88
C ASP A 196 -0.85 -16.49 1.01
N VAL A 197 0.33 -17.09 1.32
CA VAL A 197 1.62 -16.75 0.70
C VAL A 197 1.60 -16.87 -0.83
N THR A 198 0.84 -17.83 -1.36
CA THR A 198 0.75 -18.03 -2.82
C THR A 198 -0.02 -16.90 -3.48
N ILE A 199 -1.15 -16.52 -2.91
CA ILE A 199 -1.96 -15.39 -3.40
C ILE A 199 -1.22 -14.07 -3.20
N GLN A 200 -0.55 -13.85 -2.06
CA GLN A 200 0.30 -12.67 -1.85
C GLN A 200 1.31 -12.48 -2.98
N THR A 201 2.01 -13.57 -3.35
CA THR A 201 2.97 -13.55 -4.45
C THR A 201 2.32 -13.13 -5.77
N GLN A 202 1.15 -13.71 -6.09
CA GLN A 202 0.42 -13.37 -7.31
C GLN A 202 -0.06 -11.92 -7.36
N ILE A 203 -0.49 -11.36 -6.22
CA ILE A 203 -0.91 -9.96 -6.13
C ILE A 203 0.27 -9.02 -6.31
N VAL A 204 1.42 -9.33 -5.72
CA VAL A 204 2.64 -8.53 -5.87
C VAL A 204 3.12 -8.50 -7.32
N GLU A 205 3.14 -9.65 -8.00
CA GLU A 205 3.49 -9.71 -9.44
C GLU A 205 2.48 -8.94 -10.30
N LEU A 206 1.17 -9.09 -10.02
CA LEU A 206 0.14 -8.31 -10.72
C LEU A 206 0.36 -6.80 -10.58
N LEU A 207 0.62 -6.30 -9.37
CA LEU A 207 0.88 -4.86 -9.14
C LEU A 207 2.15 -4.39 -9.87
N LYS A 208 3.19 -5.23 -9.91
CA LYS A 208 4.42 -4.96 -10.65
C LYS A 208 4.18 -4.89 -12.16
N ASP A 209 3.40 -5.81 -12.70
CA ASP A 209 3.04 -5.82 -14.13
C ASP A 209 2.21 -4.59 -14.50
N ILE A 210 1.24 -4.19 -13.65
CA ILE A 210 0.45 -2.97 -13.83
C ILE A 210 1.38 -1.73 -13.83
N ASN A 211 2.26 -1.59 -12.83
CA ASN A 211 3.19 -0.46 -12.80
C ASN A 211 4.08 -0.41 -14.06
N LYS A 212 4.57 -1.56 -14.52
CA LYS A 212 5.42 -1.65 -15.70
C LYS A 212 4.68 -1.30 -16.98
N SER A 213 3.43 -1.74 -17.14
CA SER A 213 2.62 -1.49 -18.36
C SER A 213 2.09 -0.06 -18.41
N GLU A 214 1.62 0.47 -17.27
CA GLU A 214 0.98 1.77 -17.18
C GLU A 214 1.98 2.92 -16.89
N GLN A 215 3.20 2.60 -16.46
CA GLN A 215 4.22 3.56 -16.03
C GLN A 215 3.71 4.54 -14.95
N ASN A 216 2.75 4.10 -14.12
CA ASN A 216 2.24 4.89 -13.01
C ASN A 216 3.24 4.94 -11.84
N ALA A 217 3.13 5.96 -11.00
CA ALA A 217 3.80 5.99 -9.70
C ALA A 217 3.06 5.05 -8.74
N MET A 218 3.80 4.34 -7.89
CA MET A 218 3.17 3.50 -6.86
C MET A 218 3.80 3.72 -5.49
N LEU A 219 2.96 3.97 -4.49
CA LEU A 219 3.35 3.98 -3.08
C LEU A 219 2.87 2.66 -2.45
N PHE A 220 3.82 1.78 -2.12
CA PHE A 220 3.54 0.45 -1.61
C PHE A 220 3.82 0.37 -0.11
N ILE A 221 2.78 0.27 0.70
CA ILE A 221 2.89 0.23 2.14
C ILE A 221 2.79 -1.21 2.62
N THR A 222 3.75 -1.64 3.42
CA THR A 222 3.77 -2.98 3.99
C THR A 222 4.62 -3.05 5.26
N HIS A 223 4.29 -3.99 6.14
CA HIS A 223 5.16 -4.40 7.22
C HIS A 223 6.06 -5.59 6.84
N ASP A 224 5.84 -6.20 5.66
CA ASP A 224 6.65 -7.32 5.16
C ASP A 224 7.78 -6.82 4.26
N LEU A 225 8.99 -6.81 4.81
CA LEU A 225 10.20 -6.41 4.10
C LEU A 225 10.53 -7.30 2.88
N ASN A 226 10.16 -8.60 2.91
CA ASN A 226 10.38 -9.47 1.76
C ASN A 226 9.54 -9.04 0.55
N LEU A 227 8.30 -8.62 0.80
CA LEU A 227 7.44 -8.08 -0.26
C LEU A 227 8.01 -6.76 -0.79
N ALA A 228 8.41 -5.84 0.10
CA ALA A 228 9.03 -4.58 -0.31
C ALA A 228 10.29 -4.82 -1.17
N ARG A 229 11.17 -5.75 -0.77
CA ARG A 229 12.37 -6.13 -1.54
C ARG A 229 12.05 -6.65 -2.94
N ARG A 230 10.92 -7.31 -3.12
CA ARG A 230 10.54 -7.93 -4.40
C ARG A 230 9.97 -6.94 -5.40
N ILE A 231 9.27 -5.91 -4.93
CA ILE A 231 8.50 -5.02 -5.80
C ILE A 231 9.06 -3.59 -5.86
N CYS A 232 9.62 -3.07 -4.76
CA CYS A 232 9.99 -1.66 -4.65
C CYS A 232 11.35 -1.36 -5.30
N HIS A 233 11.44 -0.19 -5.93
CA HIS A 233 12.70 0.38 -6.44
C HIS A 233 13.45 1.12 -5.31
N LYS A 234 12.70 1.84 -4.46
CA LYS A 234 13.20 2.51 -3.26
C LYS A 234 12.39 2.10 -2.04
N VAL A 235 13.00 2.17 -0.88
CA VAL A 235 12.35 1.88 0.41
C VAL A 235 12.57 3.04 1.36
N VAL A 236 11.48 3.46 1.99
CA VAL A 236 11.43 4.45 3.08
C VAL A 236 11.09 3.69 4.36
N VAL A 237 11.98 3.69 5.33
CA VAL A 237 11.80 3.03 6.62
C VAL A 237 11.26 4.04 7.62
N MET A 238 10.08 3.78 8.17
CA MET A 238 9.43 4.64 9.16
C MET A 238 9.42 4.00 10.55
N LYS A 239 9.70 4.82 11.56
CA LYS A 239 9.60 4.47 12.99
C LYS A 239 9.07 5.67 13.78
N ASP A 240 8.11 5.46 14.66
CA ASP A 240 7.57 6.47 15.59
C ASP A 240 7.20 7.82 14.91
N GLY A 241 6.68 7.73 13.69
CA GLY A 241 6.24 8.87 12.88
C GLY A 241 7.33 9.55 12.06
N VAL A 242 8.59 9.13 12.12
CA VAL A 242 9.70 9.72 11.37
C VAL A 242 10.24 8.76 10.31
N VAL A 243 10.80 9.31 9.24
CA VAL A 243 11.61 8.54 8.29
C VAL A 243 13.00 8.39 8.90
N VAL A 244 13.39 7.14 9.23
CA VAL A 244 14.70 6.85 9.82
C VAL A 244 15.74 6.55 8.74
N GLU A 245 15.32 5.95 7.63
CA GLU A 245 16.22 5.67 6.50
C GLU A 245 15.42 5.62 5.19
N ALA A 246 16.01 6.12 4.11
CA ALA A 246 15.44 6.02 2.75
C ALA A 246 16.57 5.91 1.73
N ASP A 247 16.51 4.88 0.87
CA ASP A 247 17.47 4.67 -0.22
C ASP A 247 16.89 3.67 -1.24
N GLU A 248 17.64 3.37 -2.30
CA GLU A 248 17.37 2.27 -3.21
C GLU A 248 17.21 0.96 -2.44
N THR A 249 16.29 0.11 -2.86
CA THR A 249 15.95 -1.13 -2.16
C THR A 249 17.19 -1.99 -1.88
N GLU A 250 18.05 -2.18 -2.88
CA GLU A 250 19.25 -3.00 -2.68
C GLU A 250 20.20 -2.43 -1.62
N LYS A 251 20.36 -1.10 -1.56
CA LYS A 251 21.21 -0.45 -0.55
C LYS A 251 20.65 -0.63 0.86
N ILE A 252 19.34 -0.46 1.04
CA ILE A 252 18.67 -0.69 2.32
C ILE A 252 18.89 -2.13 2.82
N PHE A 253 18.80 -3.12 1.93
CA PHE A 253 18.92 -4.54 2.32
C PHE A 253 20.35 -5.03 2.45
N MET A 254 21.30 -4.48 1.70
CA MET A 254 22.69 -4.93 1.71
C MET A 254 23.57 -4.11 2.65
N HIS A 255 23.29 -2.83 2.81
CA HIS A 255 24.10 -1.88 3.57
C HIS A 255 23.23 -0.93 4.42
N PRO A 256 22.35 -1.46 5.31
CA PRO A 256 21.52 -0.61 6.17
C PRO A 256 22.39 0.24 7.10
N LYS A 257 22.15 1.54 7.12
CA LYS A 257 22.91 2.52 7.94
C LYS A 257 22.37 2.56 9.36
N GLU A 258 21.04 2.54 9.49
CA GLU A 258 20.35 2.71 10.75
C GLU A 258 20.22 1.37 11.52
N ALA A 259 20.41 1.41 12.85
CA ALA A 259 20.31 0.23 13.71
C ALA A 259 18.90 -0.39 13.65
N TYR A 260 17.86 0.44 13.58
CA TYR A 260 16.48 -0.01 13.45
C TYR A 260 16.25 -0.78 12.15
N THR A 261 16.75 -0.27 11.03
CA THR A 261 16.67 -0.94 9.72
C THR A 261 17.36 -2.30 9.76
N ARG A 262 18.55 -2.38 10.37
CA ARG A 262 19.27 -3.67 10.55
C ARG A 262 18.44 -4.67 11.33
N ASN A 263 17.88 -4.24 12.47
CA ASN A 263 17.05 -5.10 13.32
C ASN A 263 15.80 -5.60 12.58
N LEU A 264 15.14 -4.73 11.80
CA LEU A 264 13.99 -5.12 10.98
C LEU A 264 14.37 -6.18 9.94
N ILE A 265 15.49 -6.01 9.24
CA ILE A 265 15.97 -6.96 8.24
C ILE A 265 16.38 -8.29 8.90
N GLU A 266 17.03 -8.26 10.06
CA GLU A 266 17.44 -9.46 10.80
C GLU A 266 16.26 -10.25 11.37
N ALA A 267 15.17 -9.58 11.71
CA ALA A 267 13.93 -10.20 12.19
C ALA A 267 13.19 -10.97 11.09
N VAL A 268 13.46 -10.67 9.81
CA VAL A 268 12.86 -11.38 8.68
C VAL A 268 13.42 -12.80 8.60
N PRO A 269 12.58 -13.86 8.66
CA PRO A 269 13.03 -15.24 8.53
C PRO A 269 13.69 -15.47 7.16
N SER A 270 15.01 -15.55 7.11
CA SER A 270 15.71 -15.90 5.88
C SER A 270 15.73 -17.43 5.72
N ARG A 271 15.26 -17.93 4.58
CA ARG A 271 15.39 -19.36 4.22
C ARG A 271 16.85 -19.83 4.13
N LEU A 272 17.83 -18.94 4.22
CA LEU A 272 19.27 -19.17 4.06
C LEU A 272 20.04 -19.23 5.38
N LYS A 273 19.44 -18.89 6.53
CA LYS A 273 20.10 -19.12 7.83
C LYS A 273 19.81 -20.55 8.26
N PRO A 274 20.84 -21.41 8.48
CA PRO A 274 20.60 -22.70 9.12
C PRO A 274 19.94 -22.44 10.48
N ARG A 275 18.88 -23.18 10.80
CA ARG A 275 18.24 -23.11 12.11
C ARG A 275 19.30 -23.35 13.17
N VAL A 276 19.77 -22.31 13.81
CA VAL A 276 20.55 -22.47 15.05
C VAL A 276 19.56 -23.05 16.05
N SER A 277 19.71 -24.33 16.35
CA SER A 277 18.93 -25.01 17.36
C SER A 277 19.30 -24.41 18.72
N VAL A 278 18.49 -23.45 19.17
CA VAL A 278 18.55 -23.00 20.56
C VAL A 278 18.00 -24.17 21.41
N LYS A 279 18.89 -25.04 21.84
CA LYS A 279 18.61 -25.94 22.96
C LYS A 279 18.51 -25.07 24.22
N LYS A 280 17.38 -24.43 24.46
CA LYS A 280 16.99 -24.01 25.79
C LYS A 280 16.55 -25.28 26.51
N ALA A 281 17.41 -25.76 27.39
CA ALA A 281 17.03 -26.73 28.41
C ALA A 281 15.94 -26.10 29.26
N VAL A 282 14.68 -26.49 29.03
CA VAL A 282 13.59 -26.18 29.95
C VAL A 282 13.71 -27.16 31.10
N SER A 283 14.25 -26.68 32.22
CA SER A 283 14.22 -27.39 33.49
C SER A 283 12.76 -27.42 33.96
N TYR A 284 12.12 -28.57 33.82
CA TYR A 284 10.83 -28.81 34.44
C TYR A 284 11.07 -29.04 35.95
N THR A 285 10.83 -28.03 36.76
CA THR A 285 10.62 -28.20 38.20
C THR A 285 9.25 -28.84 38.39
N HIS A 286 9.25 -30.09 38.84
CA HIS A 286 8.04 -30.78 39.24
C HIS A 286 7.41 -30.08 40.46
N LEU A 287 6.29 -29.41 40.24
CA LEU A 287 5.35 -29.06 41.29
C LEU A 287 4.60 -30.34 41.69
N ARG A 288 4.93 -30.90 42.87
CA ARG A 288 4.12 -31.94 43.50
C ARG A 288 2.74 -31.36 43.81
N ALA A 289 1.71 -31.94 43.23
CA ALA A 289 0.33 -31.74 43.70
C ALA A 289 0.18 -32.41 45.05
N HIS A 290 -0.20 -31.64 46.07
CA HIS A 290 -0.70 -32.17 47.32
C HIS A 290 -2.12 -32.68 47.09
N GLU A 291 -2.30 -34.00 47.20
CA GLU A 291 -3.59 -34.61 47.41
C GLU A 291 -4.13 -34.16 48.76
N THR A 292 -5.26 -33.44 48.78
CA THR A 292 -6.09 -33.26 49.97
C THR A 292 -7.23 -34.27 49.89
N GLU A 293 -7.12 -35.34 50.68
CA GLU A 293 -8.25 -36.18 51.04
C GLU A 293 -9.28 -35.33 51.81
N LEU A 294 -10.54 -35.33 51.37
CA LEU A 294 -11.68 -34.96 52.18
C LEU A 294 -12.56 -36.19 52.37
N HIS A 295 -12.45 -36.73 53.59
CA HIS A 295 -13.50 -37.58 54.18
C HIS A 295 -14.72 -36.70 54.52
N LEU A 296 -15.87 -37.07 54.09
CA LEU A 296 -17.20 -37.28 54.67
C LEU A 296 -18.26 -37.09 53.60
#